data_77e34607eb86cb25bf8bef932ff7e965
#
_entry.id   77e34607eb86cb25bf8bef932ff7e965
#
_cell.length_a   1.000
_cell.length_b   1.000
_cell.length_c   1.000
_cell.angle_alpha   90.00
_cell.angle_beta   90.00
_cell.angle_gamma   90.00
#
_symmetry.space_group_name_H-M   'P 1'
#
loop_
_entity.id
_entity.type
_entity.pdbx_description
1 polymer ?
#
loop_
_entity_poly.entity_id
_entity_poly.type
_entity_poly.pdbx_seq_one_letter_code
_entity_poly.pdbx_strand_id
1 'polypeptide(L)'
;MEEMKDLVLNYVINEYQEDEDEEITYDTPLISSGYVDSFSMVSLKVFLEKKFEIQIPDEKATPEAFDSVNKIVELVKVYMNK
;
A
#
# COMPACT_ATOMS: atom_id res chain seq x y z
N MET A 1 -5.52 -4.86 -14.32
CA MET A 1 -4.18 -5.06 -14.81
C MET A 1 -3.21 -5.23 -13.67
N GLU A 2 -2.22 -6.05 -13.88
CA GLU A 2 -1.24 -6.39 -12.85
C GLU A 2 -0.29 -5.24 -12.54
N GLU A 3 -0.14 -4.30 -13.46
CA GLU A 3 0.82 -3.21 -13.33
C GLU A 3 0.67 -2.41 -12.05
N MET A 4 -0.56 -2.13 -11.64
CA MET A 4 -0.80 -1.36 -10.42
C MET A 4 -0.34 -2.14 -9.19
N LYS A 5 -0.67 -3.43 -9.14
CA LYS A 5 -0.25 -4.29 -8.04
C LYS A 5 1.27 -4.39 -7.97
N ASP A 6 1.90 -4.56 -9.11
CA ASP A 6 3.36 -4.68 -9.17
C ASP A 6 4.03 -3.41 -8.70
N LEU A 7 3.51 -2.26 -9.11
CA LEU A 7 4.06 -0.98 -8.73
C LEU A 7 3.98 -0.77 -7.22
N VAL A 8 2.83 -1.05 -6.65
CA VAL A 8 2.63 -0.91 -5.20
C VAL A 8 3.51 -1.92 -4.44
N LEU A 9 3.55 -3.16 -4.92
CA LEU A 9 4.36 -4.19 -4.29
C LEU A 9 5.84 -3.82 -4.32
N ASN A 10 6.34 -3.37 -5.46
CA ASN A 10 7.73 -2.96 -5.58
C ASN A 10 8.07 -1.80 -4.65
N TYR A 11 7.17 -0.84 -4.53
CA TYR A 11 7.37 0.27 -3.61
C TYR A 11 7.48 -0.23 -2.17
N VAL A 12 6.56 -1.11 -1.77
CA VAL A 12 6.54 -1.65 -0.42
C VAL A 12 7.81 -2.45 -0.14
N ILE A 13 8.22 -3.27 -1.08
CA ILE A 13 9.43 -4.08 -0.93
C ILE A 13 10.65 -3.16 -0.76
N ASN A 14 10.76 -2.14 -1.61
CA ASN A 14 11.91 -1.24 -1.57
C ASN A 14 11.97 -0.42 -0.29
N GLU A 15 10.81 -0.05 0.26
CA GLU A 15 10.77 0.82 1.43
C GLU A 15 10.73 0.08 2.75
N TYR A 16 10.12 -1.09 2.79
CA TYR A 16 9.81 -1.75 4.06
C TYR A 16 10.43 -3.13 4.26
N GLN A 17 10.82 -3.80 3.20
CA GLN A 17 11.46 -5.10 3.35
C GLN A 17 12.92 -4.90 3.77
N GLU A 18 13.26 -5.36 4.96
CA GLU A 18 14.60 -5.17 5.51
C GLU A 18 15.52 -6.35 5.25
N ASP A 19 14.97 -7.53 5.10
CA ASP A 19 15.74 -8.76 4.98
C ASP A 19 15.40 -9.47 3.68
N GLU A 20 16.42 -9.92 2.95
CA GLU A 20 16.22 -10.65 1.71
C GLU A 20 15.50 -11.97 1.92
N ASP A 21 15.60 -12.53 3.12
CA ASP A 21 14.92 -13.78 3.45
C ASP A 21 13.43 -13.58 3.66
N GLU A 22 12.99 -12.35 3.84
CA GLU A 22 11.58 -12.04 3.99
C GLU A 22 10.99 -11.89 2.59
N GLU A 23 9.76 -12.37 2.43
CA GLU A 23 9.09 -12.26 1.16
C GLU A 23 7.76 -11.53 1.34
N ILE A 24 7.66 -10.35 0.76
CA ILE A 24 6.43 -9.58 0.77
C ILE A 24 5.69 -9.88 -0.52
N THR A 25 4.47 -10.36 -0.38
CA THR A 25 3.61 -10.69 -1.52
C THR A 25 2.39 -9.80 -1.52
N TYR A 26 1.51 -10.02 -2.49
CA TYR A 26 0.27 -9.24 -2.58
C TYR A 26 -0.63 -9.45 -1.36
N ASP A 27 -0.52 -10.59 -0.69
CA ASP A 27 -1.37 -10.92 0.44
C ASP A 27 -0.71 -10.73 1.80
N THR A 28 0.58 -10.40 1.82
CA THR A 28 1.31 -10.24 3.07
C THR A 28 0.64 -9.16 3.93
N PRO A 29 0.33 -9.46 5.20
CA PRO A 29 -0.28 -8.45 6.08
C PRO A 29 0.77 -7.43 6.50
N LEU A 30 0.75 -6.27 5.87
CA LEU A 30 1.78 -5.25 6.06
C LEU A 30 1.68 -4.57 7.42
N ILE A 31 0.48 -4.24 7.83
CA ILE A 31 0.25 -3.57 9.12
C ILE A 31 0.35 -4.57 10.26
N SER A 32 -0.34 -5.70 10.12
CA SER A 32 -0.39 -6.72 11.17
C SER A 32 0.97 -7.33 11.46
N SER A 33 1.81 -7.46 10.44
CA SER A 33 3.14 -8.03 10.62
C SER A 33 4.18 -7.02 11.07
N GLY A 34 3.84 -5.73 11.02
CA GLY A 34 4.74 -4.68 11.47
C GLY A 34 5.65 -4.09 10.42
N TYR A 35 5.50 -4.48 9.17
CA TYR A 35 6.28 -3.85 8.10
C TYR A 35 5.94 -2.38 7.94
N VAL A 36 4.67 -2.04 8.09
CA VAL A 36 4.18 -0.68 7.92
C VAL A 36 3.50 -0.24 9.22
N ASP A 37 3.98 0.84 9.81
CA ASP A 37 3.34 1.40 11.01
C ASP A 37 2.52 2.63 10.64
N SER A 38 1.98 3.33 11.65
CA SER A 38 1.13 4.49 11.41
C SER A 38 1.83 5.59 10.61
N PHE A 39 3.10 5.81 10.90
CA PHE A 39 3.86 6.84 10.19
C PHE A 39 4.14 6.43 8.76
N SER A 40 4.54 5.18 8.57
CA SER A 40 4.81 4.66 7.24
C SER A 40 3.55 4.63 6.40
N MET A 41 2.41 4.37 7.04
CA MET A 41 1.13 4.35 6.36
C MET A 41 0.81 5.71 5.75
N VAL A 42 1.12 6.79 6.46
CA VAL A 42 0.92 8.15 5.95
C VAL A 42 1.79 8.38 4.72
N SER A 43 3.05 7.95 4.78
CA SER A 43 3.96 8.08 3.64
C SER A 43 3.47 7.28 2.45
N LEU A 44 2.97 6.08 2.69
CA LEU A 44 2.43 5.23 1.65
C LEU A 44 1.21 5.88 1.01
N LYS A 45 0.33 6.44 1.82
CA LYS A 45 -0.84 7.16 1.33
C LYS A 45 -0.44 8.30 0.40
N VAL A 46 0.53 9.11 0.82
CA VAL A 46 1.02 10.24 0.02
C VAL A 46 1.61 9.73 -1.29
N PHE A 47 2.38 8.65 -1.24
CA PHE A 47 2.94 8.06 -2.45
C PHE A 47 1.83 7.68 -3.44
N LEU A 48 0.80 7.01 -2.94
CA LEU A 48 -0.30 6.57 -3.79
C LEU A 48 -1.05 7.75 -4.40
N GLU A 49 -1.28 8.79 -3.59
CA GLU A 49 -1.98 9.97 -4.08
C GLU A 49 -1.21 10.65 -5.20
N LYS A 50 0.09 10.76 -5.04
CA LYS A 50 0.93 11.40 -6.06
C LYS A 50 1.08 10.52 -7.31
N LYS A 51 1.26 9.24 -7.09
CA LYS A 51 1.52 8.32 -8.20
C LYS A 51 0.31 8.14 -9.10
N PHE A 52 -0.86 8.05 -8.50
CA PHE A 52 -2.09 7.80 -9.24
C PHE A 52 -2.96 9.04 -9.39
N GLU A 53 -2.50 10.17 -8.89
CA GLU A 53 -3.21 11.46 -8.97
C GLU A 53 -4.63 11.37 -8.39
N ILE A 54 -4.70 10.81 -7.18
CA ILE A 54 -5.96 10.66 -6.45
C ILE A 54 -5.84 11.29 -5.08
N GLN A 55 -6.96 11.40 -4.39
CA GLN A 55 -6.99 11.83 -3.00
C GLN A 55 -7.71 10.78 -2.19
N ILE A 56 -7.06 10.33 -1.12
CA ILE A 56 -7.63 9.32 -0.23
C ILE A 56 -8.00 10.03 1.06
N PRO A 57 -9.31 10.08 1.41
CA PRO A 57 -9.72 10.71 2.67
C PRO A 57 -9.09 10.01 3.87
N ASP A 58 -8.77 10.78 4.90
CA ASP A 58 -8.17 10.20 6.11
C ASP A 58 -9.05 9.11 6.72
N GLU A 59 -10.35 9.26 6.65
CA GLU A 59 -11.29 8.28 7.20
C GLU A 59 -11.22 6.93 6.45
N LYS A 60 -10.71 6.94 5.24
CA LYS A 60 -10.53 5.71 4.45
C LYS A 60 -9.11 5.18 4.54
N ALA A 61 -8.18 6.00 5.03
CA ALA A 61 -6.78 5.61 5.19
C ALA A 61 -6.59 4.90 6.53
N THR A 62 -7.19 3.73 6.65
CA THR A 62 -7.14 2.95 7.87
C THR A 62 -6.12 1.83 7.77
N PRO A 63 -5.64 1.31 8.91
CA PRO A 63 -4.71 0.19 8.89
C PRO A 63 -5.27 -1.01 8.12
N GLU A 64 -6.56 -1.26 8.23
CA GLU A 64 -7.18 -2.36 7.51
C GLU A 64 -7.07 -2.18 6.00
N ALA A 65 -7.26 -0.95 5.52
CA ALA A 65 -7.20 -0.67 4.09
C ALA A 65 -5.80 -0.81 3.53
N PHE A 66 -4.79 -0.67 4.37
CA PHE A 66 -3.39 -0.74 3.95
C PHE A 66 -2.69 -2.02 4.41
N ASP A 67 -3.44 -3.00 4.87
CA ASP A 67 -2.86 -4.21 5.45
C ASP A 67 -2.28 -5.19 4.42
N SER A 68 -2.53 -4.98 3.14
CA SER A 68 -1.91 -5.79 2.10
C SER A 68 -1.92 -5.02 0.78
N VAL A 69 -1.08 -5.45 -0.16
CA VAL A 69 -1.05 -4.84 -1.47
C VAL A 69 -2.41 -4.97 -2.16
N ASN A 70 -3.05 -6.13 -2.03
CA ASN A 70 -4.37 -6.33 -2.62
C ASN A 70 -5.39 -5.32 -2.09
N LYS A 71 -5.38 -5.08 -0.79
CA LYS A 71 -6.31 -4.11 -0.19
C LYS A 71 -6.00 -2.69 -0.61
N ILE A 72 -4.72 -2.35 -0.69
CA ILE A 72 -4.28 -1.04 -1.13
C ILE A 72 -4.76 -0.78 -2.56
N VAL A 73 -4.57 -1.76 -3.44
CA VAL A 73 -4.96 -1.62 -4.83
C VAL A 73 -6.47 -1.44 -4.96
N GLU A 74 -7.24 -2.17 -4.19
CA GLU A 74 -8.69 -2.01 -4.21
C GLU A 74 -9.11 -0.61 -3.79
N LEU A 75 -8.47 -0.07 -2.75
CA LEU A 75 -8.74 1.28 -2.31
C LEU A 75 -8.41 2.29 -3.39
N VAL A 76 -7.25 2.15 -4.02
CA VAL A 76 -6.81 3.05 -5.09
C VAL A 76 -7.80 3.02 -6.25
N LYS A 77 -8.25 1.83 -6.64
CA LYS A 77 -9.18 1.69 -7.76
C LYS A 77 -10.50 2.41 -7.51
N VAL A 78 -10.95 2.42 -6.28
CA VAL A 78 -12.21 3.11 -5.93
C VAL A 78 -12.11 4.59 -6.27
N TYR A 79 -10.96 5.20 -6.01
CA TYR A 79 -10.78 6.63 -6.26
C TYR A 79 -10.34 6.94 -7.69
N MET A 80 -9.76 5.98 -8.38
CA MET A 80 -9.38 6.16 -9.78
C MET A 80 -10.56 6.06 -10.73
N ASN A 81 -11.59 5.35 -10.33
CA ASN A 81 -12.76 5.11 -11.19
C ASN A 81 -13.82 6.20 -11.10
N LYS A 82 -13.52 7.31 -10.50
CA LYS A 82 -14.48 8.42 -10.44
C LYS A 82 -14.56 9.25 -11.71
#